data_ddc180910eb8bfcbeeacf0843e7aaf28
#
_entry.id   ddc180910eb8bfcbeeacf0843e7aaf28
#
_cell.length_a   1.000
_cell.length_b   1.000
_cell.length_c   1.000
_cell.angle_alpha   90.00
_cell.angle_beta   90.00
_cell.angle_gamma   90.00
#
_symmetry.space_group_name_H-M   'P 1'
#
loop_
_entity.id
_entity.type
_entity.pdbx_description
1 polymer ?
#
loop_
_entity_poly.entity_id
_entity_poly.type
_entity_poly.pdbx_seq_one_letter_code
_entity_poly.pdbx_strand_id
1 'polypeptide(L)'
;MLSISSLPETVEIVMKFFVVALSVALTSSRLSAQAPVWQPAPGHTQIQIWPGAAPDARPAKGPEFAKSSGKDDLVAGKQVIEIDNVSRPTMTVYSPTGKNTGVAVVVFPGGGYQILAIDLEGTEVCDWLTAKGITCVLLKYRVPAPRSAPYWGAYPQSPIALEDAQRTVGLVRFHAAEYHIDPNKIGVLGFSAGGHLVAAMSTHFDRRLYPNVDAADKESCRPDFAVALYPGHLAMRGNLSELNPDIRTHITRQTPPTFLIQDEDDHVDNVNDSLSYYVALKNAGIPVEMHLYAQGGHAFGLRRTKFPVTAWPQLVETWLGTIGMIAE
;
A
#
# COMPACT_ATOMS: atom_id res chain seq x y z
N MET A 1 -102.44 45.58 -19.62
CA MET A 1 -102.10 46.99 -19.32
C MET A 1 -100.98 46.99 -18.29
N LEU A 2 -99.86 47.52 -18.72
CA LEU A 2 -98.85 48.27 -18.00
C LEU A 2 -98.41 47.74 -16.62
N SER A 3 -97.19 47.70 -16.23
CA SER A 3 -95.90 48.32 -16.63
C SER A 3 -94.86 47.87 -15.66
N ILE A 4 -93.78 47.38 -16.14
CA ILE A 4 -92.37 47.73 -15.94
C ILE A 4 -92.02 48.36 -14.63
N SER A 5 -90.99 47.81 -13.95
CA SER A 5 -89.67 48.40 -13.64
C SER A 5 -88.86 47.39 -12.85
N SER A 6 -87.87 46.84 -13.39
CA SER A 6 -86.48 47.18 -13.54
C SER A 6 -85.73 47.53 -12.21
N LEU A 7 -85.04 46.56 -11.70
CA LEU A 7 -83.57 46.50 -11.42
C LEU A 7 -82.99 47.27 -10.27
N PRO A 8 -81.79 46.92 -9.82
CA PRO A 8 -80.71 46.21 -10.51
C PRO A 8 -80.08 45.05 -9.69
N GLU A 9 -79.43 44.19 -10.45
CA GLU A 9 -78.57 43.13 -9.98
C GLU A 9 -77.29 43.73 -9.35
N THR A 10 -77.12 43.40 -8.09
CA THR A 10 -75.82 43.57 -7.46
C THR A 10 -74.89 42.41 -7.89
N VAL A 11 -73.91 42.78 -8.64
CA VAL A 11 -72.82 41.88 -9.06
C VAL A 11 -72.05 41.43 -7.83
N GLU A 12 -72.28 40.21 -7.40
CA GLU A 12 -71.39 39.51 -6.43
C GLU A 12 -70.10 39.14 -7.18
N ILE A 13 -69.06 39.88 -6.95
CA ILE A 13 -67.69 39.49 -7.31
C ILE A 13 -67.26 38.41 -6.36
N VAL A 14 -67.43 37.15 -6.77
CA VAL A 14 -66.82 36.00 -6.06
C VAL A 14 -65.35 36.01 -6.41
N MET A 15 -64.56 36.58 -5.55
CA MET A 15 -63.10 36.55 -5.64
C MET A 15 -62.61 35.15 -5.25
N LYS A 16 -62.48 34.28 -6.26
CA LYS A 16 -61.82 32.97 -6.09
C LYS A 16 -60.36 33.19 -5.77
N PHE A 17 -60.01 33.10 -4.51
CA PHE A 17 -58.62 32.96 -4.07
C PHE A 17 -58.07 31.62 -4.60
N PHE A 18 -57.33 31.65 -5.68
CA PHE A 18 -56.46 30.56 -6.06
C PHE A 18 -55.32 30.50 -5.06
N VAL A 19 -55.42 29.65 -4.05
CA VAL A 19 -54.30 29.23 -3.24
C VAL A 19 -53.44 28.34 -4.12
N VAL A 20 -52.44 28.92 -4.80
CA VAL A 20 -51.38 28.15 -5.42
C VAL A 20 -50.53 27.61 -4.27
N ALA A 21 -50.79 26.40 -3.84
CA ALA A 21 -49.93 25.64 -2.98
C ALA A 21 -48.63 25.33 -3.78
N LEU A 22 -47.62 26.19 -3.62
CA LEU A 22 -46.28 25.97 -4.13
C LEU A 22 -45.66 24.83 -3.29
N SER A 23 -45.86 23.60 -3.72
CA SER A 23 -45.20 22.42 -3.17
C SER A 23 -43.71 22.53 -3.54
N VAL A 24 -42.92 23.19 -2.69
CA VAL A 24 -41.47 23.08 -2.73
C VAL A 24 -41.13 21.67 -2.36
N ALA A 25 -40.98 20.80 -3.36
CA ALA A 25 -40.35 19.51 -3.19
C ALA A 25 -38.89 19.77 -2.80
N LEU A 26 -38.62 19.81 -1.49
CA LEU A 26 -37.26 19.66 -0.96
C LEU A 26 -36.78 18.27 -1.40
N THR A 27 -36.20 18.18 -2.59
CA THR A 27 -35.31 17.09 -2.93
C THR A 27 -34.12 17.23 -1.99
N SER A 28 -34.22 16.57 -0.83
CA SER A 28 -33.07 16.28 0.00
C SER A 28 -32.14 15.39 -0.83
N SER A 29 -31.27 16.05 -1.61
CA SER A 29 -30.08 15.40 -2.15
C SER A 29 -29.36 14.83 -0.91
N ARG A 30 -29.52 13.55 -0.68
CA ARG A 30 -28.61 12.85 0.22
C ARG A 30 -27.23 13.06 -0.40
N LEU A 31 -26.48 14.06 0.09
CA LEU A 31 -25.04 14.06 -0.11
C LEU A 31 -24.61 12.70 0.43
N SER A 32 -24.32 11.78 -0.48
CA SER A 32 -23.63 10.55 -0.12
C SER A 32 -22.35 11.01 0.52
N ALA A 33 -22.22 10.86 1.83
CA ALA A 33 -21.00 11.22 2.53
C ALA A 33 -19.88 10.44 1.84
N GLN A 34 -18.99 11.16 1.17
CA GLN A 34 -17.85 10.58 0.50
C GLN A 34 -17.07 9.81 1.56
N ALA A 35 -16.79 8.54 1.31
CA ALA A 35 -16.01 7.74 2.25
C ALA A 35 -14.71 8.48 2.59
N PRO A 36 -14.28 8.46 3.85
CA PRO A 36 -13.13 9.24 4.29
C PRO A 36 -11.87 8.82 3.53
N VAL A 37 -11.13 9.80 3.04
CA VAL A 37 -9.77 9.58 2.52
C VAL A 37 -8.86 9.35 3.72
N TRP A 38 -8.07 8.30 3.68
CA TRP A 38 -7.12 7.99 4.75
C TRP A 38 -6.10 9.11 4.95
N GLN A 39 -5.84 9.42 6.21
CA GLN A 39 -4.78 10.34 6.62
C GLN A 39 -3.91 9.66 7.68
N PRO A 40 -2.58 9.91 7.70
CA PRO A 40 -1.73 9.45 8.77
C PRO A 40 -2.13 10.11 10.10
N ALA A 41 -1.65 9.57 11.21
CA ALA A 41 -1.86 10.16 12.54
C ALA A 41 -1.37 11.62 12.59
N PRO A 42 -1.93 12.46 13.49
CA PRO A 42 -1.46 13.83 13.67
C PRO A 42 0.05 13.92 13.88
N GLY A 43 0.69 14.90 13.24
CA GLY A 43 2.14 15.07 13.26
C GLY A 43 2.87 14.45 12.07
N HIS A 44 2.17 13.70 11.24
CA HIS A 44 2.71 13.13 10.00
C HIS A 44 2.00 13.69 8.78
N THR A 45 2.72 13.87 7.69
CA THR A 45 2.20 14.44 6.43
C THR A 45 2.44 13.48 5.27
N GLN A 46 1.44 13.30 4.42
CA GLN A 46 1.61 12.62 3.15
C GLN A 46 2.34 13.50 2.15
N ILE A 47 3.47 13.02 1.64
CA ILE A 47 4.30 13.68 0.65
C ILE A 47 3.99 13.06 -0.71
N GLN A 48 3.63 13.89 -1.71
CA GLN A 48 3.46 13.43 -3.08
C GLN A 48 4.83 12.96 -3.62
N ILE A 49 4.91 11.75 -4.15
CA ILE A 49 6.18 11.24 -4.69
C ILE A 49 6.44 11.73 -6.12
N TRP A 50 5.41 12.15 -6.85
CA TRP A 50 5.50 12.71 -8.19
C TRP A 50 5.19 14.20 -8.17
N PRO A 51 6.05 15.07 -8.75
CA PRO A 51 5.81 16.52 -8.76
C PRO A 51 4.68 16.93 -9.70
N GLY A 52 4.23 16.02 -10.55
CA GLY A 52 3.13 16.21 -11.50
C GLY A 52 2.30 14.94 -11.66
N ALA A 53 1.84 14.66 -12.85
CA ALA A 53 1.19 13.40 -13.17
C ALA A 53 2.20 12.26 -13.03
N ALA A 54 1.78 11.19 -12.36
CA ALA A 54 2.58 9.97 -12.28
C ALA A 54 2.72 9.34 -13.68
N PRO A 55 3.86 8.72 -14.01
CA PRO A 55 4.01 7.99 -15.26
C PRO A 55 2.97 6.86 -15.35
N ASP A 56 2.65 6.42 -16.56
CA ASP A 56 1.68 5.35 -16.84
C ASP A 56 0.34 5.44 -16.08
N ALA A 57 -0.04 6.67 -15.69
CA ALA A 57 -1.25 6.92 -14.95
C ALA A 57 -2.49 6.42 -15.71
N ARG A 58 -3.27 5.59 -15.06
CA ARG A 58 -4.56 5.12 -15.59
C ARG A 58 -5.69 5.90 -14.94
N PRO A 59 -6.80 6.14 -15.66
CA PRO A 59 -7.98 6.75 -15.07
C PRO A 59 -8.44 5.96 -13.84
N ALA A 60 -8.58 6.63 -12.71
CA ALA A 60 -9.16 6.03 -11.52
C ALA A 60 -10.62 5.70 -11.77
N LYS A 61 -11.10 4.55 -11.26
CA LYS A 61 -12.51 4.15 -11.36
C LYS A 61 -13.41 4.93 -10.40
N GLY A 62 -12.85 5.70 -9.52
CA GLY A 62 -13.52 6.50 -8.51
C GLY A 62 -12.51 7.20 -7.61
N PRO A 63 -12.96 7.99 -6.64
CA PRO A 63 -12.08 8.59 -5.64
C PRO A 63 -11.41 7.52 -4.79
N GLU A 64 -10.24 7.84 -4.26
CA GLU A 64 -9.60 7.08 -3.18
C GLU A 64 -10.50 7.13 -1.94
N PHE A 65 -10.66 6.00 -1.27
CA PHE A 65 -11.40 5.92 -0.02
C PHE A 65 -10.81 4.86 0.91
N ALA A 66 -11.02 5.06 2.20
CA ALA A 66 -10.68 4.09 3.23
C ALA A 66 -11.95 3.41 3.76
N LYS A 67 -11.84 2.13 4.07
CA LYS A 67 -12.88 1.33 4.71
C LYS A 67 -12.24 0.35 5.70
N SER A 68 -13.04 -0.14 6.64
CA SER A 68 -12.65 -1.27 7.49
C SER A 68 -12.99 -2.59 6.79
N SER A 69 -12.20 -3.62 7.02
CA SER A 69 -12.51 -5.01 6.62
C SER A 69 -13.85 -5.46 7.19
N GLY A 70 -14.40 -6.55 6.66
CA GLY A 70 -15.64 -7.13 7.16
C GLY A 70 -15.62 -7.38 8.66
N LYS A 71 -16.80 -7.41 9.30
CA LYS A 71 -16.89 -7.65 10.76
C LYS A 71 -16.35 -9.03 11.16
N ASP A 72 -16.35 -9.98 10.24
CA ASP A 72 -15.87 -11.34 10.45
C ASP A 72 -14.43 -11.52 9.93
N ASP A 73 -13.90 -10.54 9.19
CA ASP A 73 -12.53 -10.54 8.66
C ASP A 73 -11.59 -9.83 9.65
N LEU A 74 -11.31 -10.50 10.76
CA LEU A 74 -10.50 -9.97 11.83
C LEU A 74 -9.12 -10.60 11.86
N VAL A 75 -8.09 -9.78 12.00
CA VAL A 75 -6.73 -10.22 12.30
C VAL A 75 -6.45 -9.99 13.78
N ALA A 76 -6.22 -11.06 14.52
CA ALA A 76 -6.06 -11.02 15.99
C ALA A 76 -7.19 -10.22 16.70
N GLY A 77 -8.44 -10.41 16.26
CA GLY A 77 -9.62 -9.79 16.84
C GLY A 77 -9.86 -8.32 16.45
N LYS A 78 -9.09 -7.77 15.51
CA LYS A 78 -9.23 -6.38 15.04
C LYS A 78 -9.49 -6.33 13.53
N GLN A 79 -10.35 -5.41 13.10
CA GLN A 79 -10.53 -5.10 11.69
C GLN A 79 -9.25 -4.51 11.09
N VAL A 80 -9.13 -4.56 9.77
CA VAL A 80 -8.04 -3.96 8.99
C VAL A 80 -8.58 -2.74 8.26
N ILE A 81 -7.82 -1.66 8.21
CA ILE A 81 -8.13 -0.49 7.38
C ILE A 81 -7.56 -0.71 5.99
N GLU A 82 -8.44 -0.76 5.01
CA GLU A 82 -8.12 -0.93 3.60
C GLU A 82 -8.27 0.41 2.86
N ILE A 83 -7.30 0.72 1.98
CA ILE A 83 -7.41 1.87 1.06
C ILE A 83 -7.63 1.35 -0.35
N ASP A 84 -8.69 1.79 -0.99
CA ASP A 84 -9.06 1.47 -2.37
C ASP A 84 -8.74 2.65 -3.31
N ASN A 85 -8.59 2.36 -4.62
CA ASN A 85 -8.48 3.33 -5.71
C ASN A 85 -7.34 4.35 -5.57
N VAL A 86 -6.21 3.95 -4.99
CA VAL A 86 -5.03 4.82 -4.92
C VAL A 86 -4.53 5.11 -6.32
N SER A 87 -4.75 6.32 -6.80
CA SER A 87 -4.27 6.82 -8.09
C SER A 87 -3.21 7.93 -7.95
N ARG A 88 -3.11 8.52 -6.76
CA ARG A 88 -2.13 9.54 -6.40
C ARG A 88 -1.25 9.01 -5.27
N PRO A 89 -0.10 8.41 -5.60
CA PRO A 89 0.75 7.77 -4.61
C PRO A 89 1.44 8.82 -3.74
N THR A 90 1.59 8.47 -2.45
CA THR A 90 2.26 9.32 -1.47
C THR A 90 3.17 8.49 -0.58
N MET A 91 4.19 9.10 -0.02
CA MET A 91 4.95 8.54 1.08
C MET A 91 4.68 9.32 2.37
N THR A 92 4.78 8.66 3.51
CA THR A 92 4.74 9.29 4.83
C THR A 92 5.97 8.86 5.61
N VAL A 93 6.73 9.82 6.13
CA VAL A 93 7.95 9.56 6.89
C VAL A 93 7.63 9.57 8.38
N TYR A 94 7.99 8.49 9.06
CA TYR A 94 7.89 8.30 10.50
C TYR A 94 9.31 8.21 11.06
N SER A 95 9.76 9.26 11.73
CA SER A 95 11.10 9.32 12.33
C SER A 95 11.07 8.83 13.78
N PRO A 96 12.10 8.12 14.24
CA PRO A 96 12.21 7.74 15.65
C PRO A 96 12.32 8.98 16.54
N THR A 97 11.69 8.95 17.70
CA THR A 97 11.72 10.06 18.68
C THR A 97 12.87 9.95 19.67
N GLY A 98 13.60 8.82 19.68
CA GLY A 98 14.72 8.55 20.59
C GLY A 98 16.01 8.26 19.83
N LYS A 99 16.68 7.13 20.15
CA LYS A 99 17.87 6.67 19.44
C LYS A 99 17.55 6.50 17.96
N ASN A 100 18.36 7.10 17.09
CA ASN A 100 18.29 6.90 15.64
C ASN A 100 19.48 6.06 15.20
N THR A 101 19.21 4.95 14.50
CA THR A 101 20.22 4.03 13.97
C THR A 101 20.80 4.49 12.63
N GLY A 102 20.19 5.49 12.00
CA GLY A 102 20.47 5.90 10.62
C GLY A 102 19.87 4.95 9.57
N VAL A 103 19.23 3.87 9.98
CA VAL A 103 18.57 2.93 9.06
C VAL A 103 17.19 3.46 8.68
N ALA A 104 16.80 3.28 7.41
CA ALA A 104 15.45 3.50 6.95
C ALA A 104 14.86 2.25 6.30
N VAL A 105 13.55 2.07 6.42
CA VAL A 105 12.80 1.01 5.76
C VAL A 105 11.62 1.62 5.02
N VAL A 106 11.56 1.41 3.70
CA VAL A 106 10.38 1.75 2.90
C VAL A 106 9.42 0.56 2.97
N VAL A 107 8.22 0.79 3.48
CA VAL A 107 7.22 -0.24 3.75
C VAL A 107 6.17 -0.27 2.64
N PHE A 108 5.92 -1.47 2.11
CA PHE A 108 4.93 -1.77 1.07
C PHE A 108 3.81 -2.62 1.64
N PRO A 109 2.66 -2.06 2.01
CA PRO A 109 1.50 -2.85 2.45
C PRO A 109 1.02 -3.82 1.37
N GLY A 110 0.46 -4.95 1.77
CA GLY A 110 -0.20 -5.88 0.87
C GLY A 110 -1.62 -5.45 0.50
N GLY A 111 -2.34 -6.37 -0.13
CA GLY A 111 -3.72 -6.17 -0.58
C GLY A 111 -3.94 -6.54 -2.05
N GLY A 112 -3.15 -7.47 -2.58
CA GLY A 112 -3.34 -8.06 -3.92
C GLY A 112 -3.23 -7.06 -5.08
N TYR A 113 -2.54 -5.94 -4.89
CA TYR A 113 -2.51 -4.79 -5.83
C TYR A 113 -3.89 -4.18 -6.12
N GLN A 114 -4.87 -4.43 -5.26
CA GLN A 114 -6.24 -3.94 -5.38
C GLN A 114 -6.61 -2.95 -4.28
N ILE A 115 -6.08 -3.17 -3.09
CA ILE A 115 -6.19 -2.31 -1.91
C ILE A 115 -4.82 -2.21 -1.23
N LEU A 116 -4.72 -1.38 -0.19
CA LEU A 116 -3.60 -1.37 0.73
C LEU A 116 -4.11 -1.61 2.15
N ALA A 117 -3.59 -2.65 2.83
CA ALA A 117 -3.86 -2.93 4.25
C ALA A 117 -3.05 -1.96 5.13
N ILE A 118 -3.47 -0.68 5.15
CA ILE A 118 -2.62 0.45 5.53
C ILE A 118 -2.27 0.50 7.02
N ASP A 119 -3.11 -0.03 7.90
CA ASP A 119 -2.80 -0.13 9.33
C ASP A 119 -2.00 -1.37 9.66
N LEU A 120 -2.52 -2.56 9.34
CA LEU A 120 -1.94 -3.87 9.66
C LEU A 120 -0.50 -4.02 9.14
N GLU A 121 -0.28 -3.63 7.88
CA GLU A 121 0.95 -3.83 7.13
C GLU A 121 1.66 -2.51 6.80
N GLY A 122 1.22 -1.43 7.41
CA GLY A 122 1.74 -0.08 7.21
C GLY A 122 2.01 0.64 8.53
N THR A 123 1.03 1.30 9.12
CA THR A 123 1.27 2.15 10.31
C THR A 123 1.70 1.34 11.53
N GLU A 124 1.17 0.14 11.77
CA GLU A 124 1.61 -0.72 12.86
C GLU A 124 3.09 -1.13 12.68
N VAL A 125 3.54 -1.30 11.42
CA VAL A 125 4.95 -1.59 11.09
C VAL A 125 5.82 -0.37 11.36
N CYS A 126 5.34 0.83 11.01
CA CYS A 126 6.07 2.07 11.27
C CYS A 126 6.23 2.32 12.77
N ASP A 127 5.20 2.02 13.57
CA ASP A 127 5.29 2.13 15.03
C ASP A 127 6.36 1.20 15.60
N TRP A 128 6.43 -0.05 15.13
CA TRP A 128 7.48 -0.97 15.54
C TRP A 128 8.88 -0.51 15.13
N LEU A 129 9.08 -0.12 13.85
CA LEU A 129 10.37 0.31 13.34
C LEU A 129 10.90 1.55 14.08
N THR A 130 10.03 2.55 14.28
CA THR A 130 10.42 3.79 14.98
C THR A 130 10.76 3.54 16.46
N ALA A 131 10.05 2.61 17.12
CA ALA A 131 10.38 2.17 18.47
C ALA A 131 11.76 1.50 18.56
N LYS A 132 12.30 0.99 17.44
CA LYS A 132 13.66 0.40 17.31
C LYS A 132 14.72 1.39 16.80
N GLY A 133 14.35 2.65 16.65
CA GLY A 133 15.27 3.69 16.16
C GLY A 133 15.50 3.64 14.65
N ILE A 134 14.58 3.03 13.90
CA ILE A 134 14.61 2.90 12.44
C ILE A 134 13.58 3.84 11.85
N THR A 135 13.97 4.68 10.89
CA THR A 135 13.02 5.51 10.15
C THR A 135 12.13 4.64 9.26
N CYS A 136 10.81 4.79 9.40
CA CYS A 136 9.86 4.13 8.53
C CYS A 136 9.35 5.10 7.46
N VAL A 137 9.34 4.67 6.21
CA VAL A 137 8.72 5.40 5.11
C VAL A 137 7.58 4.55 4.55
N LEU A 138 6.35 4.88 4.91
CA LEU A 138 5.17 4.18 4.45
C LEU A 138 4.79 4.65 3.05
N LEU A 139 4.87 3.76 2.07
CA LEU A 139 4.46 4.04 0.70
C LEU A 139 3.01 3.62 0.46
N LYS A 140 2.16 4.60 0.18
CA LYS A 140 0.82 4.39 -0.37
C LYS A 140 0.95 4.37 -1.90
N TYR A 141 1.31 3.21 -2.45
CA TYR A 141 1.51 3.04 -3.89
C TYR A 141 0.19 2.86 -4.65
N ARG A 142 0.23 3.06 -5.97
CA ARG A 142 -0.96 2.96 -6.84
C ARG A 142 -1.52 1.56 -6.92
N VAL A 143 -2.82 1.42 -6.65
CA VAL A 143 -3.57 0.16 -6.71
C VAL A 143 -4.87 0.33 -7.51
N PRO A 144 -4.78 0.62 -8.81
CA PRO A 144 -5.97 0.83 -9.63
C PRO A 144 -6.56 -0.47 -10.19
N ALA A 145 -6.00 -1.64 -9.86
CA ALA A 145 -6.42 -2.89 -10.45
C ALA A 145 -7.84 -3.29 -9.98
N PRO A 146 -8.72 -3.74 -10.87
CA PRO A 146 -10.01 -4.26 -10.46
C PRO A 146 -9.83 -5.58 -9.70
N ARG A 147 -10.66 -5.82 -8.68
CA ARG A 147 -10.65 -7.06 -7.89
C ARG A 147 -10.77 -8.35 -8.73
N SER A 148 -11.34 -8.26 -9.92
CA SER A 148 -11.44 -9.37 -10.87
C SER A 148 -10.13 -9.72 -11.60
N ALA A 149 -9.08 -8.93 -11.39
CA ALA A 149 -7.80 -9.10 -12.07
C ALA A 149 -6.63 -8.86 -11.10
N PRO A 150 -6.45 -9.70 -10.06
CA PRO A 150 -5.50 -9.48 -8.97
C PRO A 150 -4.05 -9.36 -9.45
N TYR A 151 -3.65 -10.11 -10.46
CA TYR A 151 -2.28 -10.08 -10.99
C TYR A 151 -1.97 -8.87 -11.89
N TRP A 152 -2.98 -8.09 -12.28
CA TRP A 152 -2.79 -6.98 -13.23
C TRP A 152 -2.14 -5.74 -12.60
N GLY A 153 -2.02 -5.71 -11.29
CA GLY A 153 -1.27 -4.68 -10.55
C GLY A 153 0.21 -5.02 -10.38
N ALA A 154 0.58 -6.31 -10.54
CA ALA A 154 1.94 -6.78 -10.37
C ALA A 154 2.78 -6.53 -11.63
N TYR A 155 4.08 -6.27 -11.44
CA TYR A 155 5.05 -6.29 -12.53
C TYR A 155 5.23 -7.73 -13.04
N PRO A 156 5.32 -8.00 -14.35
CA PRO A 156 5.41 -7.05 -15.47
C PRO A 156 4.06 -6.62 -16.07
N GLN A 157 2.93 -7.13 -15.61
CA GLN A 157 1.61 -6.80 -16.16
C GLN A 157 1.25 -5.33 -15.95
N SER A 158 1.80 -4.72 -14.91
CA SER A 158 1.68 -3.29 -14.62
C SER A 158 2.96 -2.76 -14.00
N PRO A 159 3.58 -1.71 -14.55
CA PRO A 159 4.79 -1.12 -13.98
C PRO A 159 4.52 -0.21 -12.78
N ILE A 160 3.30 0.31 -12.64
CA ILE A 160 2.98 1.49 -11.83
C ILE A 160 3.36 1.39 -10.34
N ALA A 161 3.17 0.22 -9.71
CA ALA A 161 3.55 0.03 -8.30
C ALA A 161 5.08 -0.01 -8.14
N LEU A 162 5.79 -0.63 -9.10
CA LEU A 162 7.25 -0.69 -9.11
C LEU A 162 7.87 0.68 -9.42
N GLU A 163 7.27 1.48 -10.31
CA GLU A 163 7.66 2.88 -10.54
C GLU A 163 7.57 3.70 -9.27
N ASP A 164 6.45 3.57 -8.53
CA ASP A 164 6.25 4.26 -7.26
C ASP A 164 7.28 3.83 -6.20
N ALA A 165 7.61 2.54 -6.14
CA ALA A 165 8.64 2.01 -5.24
C ALA A 165 10.05 2.51 -5.61
N GLN A 166 10.45 2.45 -6.88
CA GLN A 166 11.72 2.97 -7.38
C GLN A 166 11.86 4.47 -7.08
N ARG A 167 10.78 5.23 -7.33
CA ARG A 167 10.74 6.67 -7.06
C ARG A 167 10.92 6.94 -5.57
N THR A 168 10.19 6.22 -4.72
CA THR A 168 10.23 6.43 -3.27
C THR A 168 11.62 6.15 -2.69
N VAL A 169 12.26 5.03 -3.05
CA VAL A 169 13.62 4.73 -2.58
C VAL A 169 14.63 5.79 -3.04
N GLY A 170 14.50 6.29 -4.27
CA GLY A 170 15.31 7.39 -4.78
C GLY A 170 15.11 8.68 -3.99
N LEU A 171 13.85 9.06 -3.69
CA LEU A 171 13.50 10.23 -2.87
C LEU A 171 14.06 10.10 -1.44
N VAL A 172 13.90 8.95 -0.80
CA VAL A 172 14.43 8.71 0.55
C VAL A 172 15.94 8.86 0.57
N ARG A 173 16.65 8.34 -0.43
CA ARG A 173 18.10 8.48 -0.54
C ARG A 173 18.52 9.90 -0.81
N PHE A 174 17.83 10.62 -1.67
CA PHE A 174 18.07 12.02 -1.97
C PHE A 174 17.89 12.94 -0.74
N HIS A 175 16.88 12.66 0.09
CA HIS A 175 16.59 13.40 1.31
C HIS A 175 17.20 12.76 2.58
N ALA A 176 18.17 11.84 2.44
CA ALA A 176 18.69 11.08 3.56
C ALA A 176 19.23 11.97 4.69
N ALA A 177 19.94 13.05 4.36
CA ALA A 177 20.45 14.00 5.36
C ALA A 177 19.32 14.74 6.11
N GLU A 178 18.25 15.12 5.41
CA GLU A 178 17.07 15.76 6.00
C GLU A 178 16.35 14.84 6.98
N TYR A 179 16.25 13.55 6.65
CA TYR A 179 15.60 12.54 7.48
C TYR A 179 16.52 11.88 8.50
N HIS A 180 17.78 12.34 8.59
CA HIS A 180 18.82 11.74 9.46
C HIS A 180 19.05 10.25 9.21
N ILE A 181 19.10 9.86 7.93
CA ILE A 181 19.30 8.50 7.43
C ILE A 181 20.70 8.39 6.83
N ASP A 182 21.35 7.23 7.01
CA ASP A 182 22.52 6.84 6.21
C ASP A 182 22.04 6.42 4.81
N PRO A 183 22.48 7.09 3.73
CA PRO A 183 22.04 6.75 2.36
C PRO A 183 22.43 5.33 1.91
N ASN A 184 23.29 4.64 2.66
CA ASN A 184 23.69 3.25 2.42
C ASN A 184 22.97 2.24 3.34
N LYS A 185 21.96 2.68 4.08
CA LYS A 185 21.16 1.85 5.00
C LYS A 185 19.66 1.99 4.77
N ILE A 186 19.25 1.93 3.52
CA ILE A 186 17.84 2.05 3.11
C ILE A 186 17.34 0.70 2.59
N GLY A 187 16.51 0.04 3.38
CA GLY A 187 15.89 -1.23 3.02
C GLY A 187 14.44 -1.09 2.57
N VAL A 188 13.89 -2.20 2.10
CA VAL A 188 12.48 -2.34 1.76
C VAL A 188 11.86 -3.49 2.56
N LEU A 189 10.61 -3.33 2.96
CA LEU A 189 9.84 -4.35 3.67
C LEU A 189 8.43 -4.39 3.09
N GLY A 190 7.91 -5.58 2.83
CA GLY A 190 6.56 -5.69 2.28
C GLY A 190 5.90 -7.03 2.55
N PHE A 191 4.59 -7.03 2.41
CA PHE A 191 3.69 -8.12 2.78
C PHE A 191 2.85 -8.56 1.58
N SER A 192 2.65 -9.86 1.36
CA SER A 192 1.78 -10.36 0.31
C SER A 192 2.15 -9.77 -1.07
N ALA A 193 1.24 -9.03 -1.72
CA ALA A 193 1.55 -8.26 -2.93
C ALA A 193 2.69 -7.24 -2.71
N GLY A 194 2.79 -6.62 -1.53
CA GLY A 194 3.93 -5.78 -1.14
C GLY A 194 5.23 -6.58 -1.01
N GLY A 195 5.16 -7.85 -0.60
CA GLY A 195 6.29 -8.79 -0.60
C GLY A 195 6.76 -9.13 -2.02
N HIS A 196 5.83 -9.30 -2.98
CA HIS A 196 6.17 -9.36 -4.39
C HIS A 196 6.86 -8.07 -4.86
N LEU A 197 6.35 -6.91 -4.46
CA LEU A 197 6.94 -5.62 -4.80
C LEU A 197 8.36 -5.48 -4.23
N VAL A 198 8.64 -6.05 -3.05
CA VAL A 198 10.01 -6.16 -2.50
C VAL A 198 10.91 -6.95 -3.44
N ALA A 199 10.48 -8.11 -3.92
CA ALA A 199 11.27 -8.92 -4.85
C ALA A 199 11.47 -8.20 -6.20
N ALA A 200 10.43 -7.59 -6.74
CA ALA A 200 10.52 -6.79 -7.97
C ALA A 200 11.49 -5.61 -7.80
N MET A 201 11.40 -4.88 -6.70
CA MET A 201 12.29 -3.76 -6.38
C MET A 201 13.74 -4.21 -6.20
N SER A 202 13.96 -5.37 -5.58
CA SER A 202 15.27 -5.96 -5.31
C SER A 202 15.98 -6.48 -6.58
N THR A 203 15.26 -6.60 -7.68
CA THR A 203 15.78 -7.16 -8.94
C THR A 203 15.74 -6.17 -10.11
N HIS A 204 14.94 -5.10 -10.03
CA HIS A 204 14.77 -4.11 -11.11
C HIS A 204 15.24 -2.71 -10.70
N PHE A 205 16.33 -2.61 -9.96
CA PHE A 205 16.87 -1.33 -9.47
C PHE A 205 17.88 -0.68 -10.43
N ASP A 206 18.46 -1.43 -11.35
CA ASP A 206 19.48 -0.97 -12.27
C ASP A 206 18.94 -0.03 -13.36
N ARG A 207 17.67 -0.14 -13.66
CA ARG A 207 16.97 0.70 -14.62
C ARG A 207 15.61 1.12 -14.08
N ARG A 208 15.38 2.44 -14.03
CA ARG A 208 14.06 2.97 -13.72
C ARG A 208 13.07 2.66 -14.84
N LEU A 209 11.84 2.32 -14.48
CA LEU A 209 10.77 2.03 -15.43
C LEU A 209 10.16 3.31 -16.03
N TYR A 210 10.56 4.47 -15.55
CA TYR A 210 10.08 5.79 -15.97
C TYR A 210 11.24 6.72 -16.31
N PRO A 211 11.00 7.77 -17.15
CA PRO A 211 12.00 8.81 -17.40
C PRO A 211 12.32 9.61 -16.15
N ASN A 212 13.57 10.06 -16.00
CA ASN A 212 13.97 10.90 -14.89
C ASN A 212 13.12 12.17 -14.83
N VAL A 213 12.60 12.48 -13.65
CA VAL A 213 11.68 13.60 -13.40
C VAL A 213 12.41 14.79 -12.77
N ASP A 214 13.31 14.53 -11.83
CA ASP A 214 14.08 15.54 -11.11
C ASP A 214 15.43 15.03 -10.60
N ALA A 215 16.08 15.79 -9.71
CA ALA A 215 17.40 15.46 -9.18
C ALA A 215 17.41 14.15 -8.34
N ALA A 216 16.30 13.81 -7.69
CA ALA A 216 16.23 12.58 -6.88
C ALA A 216 16.33 11.31 -7.74
N ASP A 217 16.01 11.38 -9.03
CA ASP A 217 16.13 10.25 -9.94
C ASP A 217 17.57 9.95 -10.40
N LYS A 218 18.53 10.80 -10.01
CA LYS A 218 19.97 10.53 -10.16
C LYS A 218 20.50 9.61 -9.06
N GLU A 219 19.78 9.53 -7.93
CA GLU A 219 20.13 8.63 -6.84
C GLU A 219 19.80 7.18 -7.20
N SER A 220 20.55 6.26 -6.63
CA SER A 220 20.25 4.84 -6.77
C SER A 220 18.92 4.51 -6.12
N CYS A 221 18.06 3.76 -6.82
CA CYS A 221 16.87 3.18 -6.21
C CYS A 221 17.10 1.75 -5.68
N ARG A 222 18.35 1.25 -5.68
CA ARG A 222 18.67 -0.07 -5.14
C ARG A 222 18.45 -0.09 -3.63
N PRO A 223 17.65 -1.03 -3.07
CA PRO A 223 17.58 -1.23 -1.64
C PRO A 223 18.88 -1.87 -1.10
N ASP A 224 19.28 -1.51 0.11
CA ASP A 224 20.50 -2.05 0.72
C ASP A 224 20.24 -3.38 1.43
N PHE A 225 18.99 -3.66 1.78
CA PHE A 225 18.47 -4.94 2.27
C PHE A 225 16.97 -5.07 1.97
N ALA A 226 16.44 -6.28 2.03
CA ALA A 226 15.05 -6.57 1.69
C ALA A 226 14.41 -7.54 2.67
N VAL A 227 13.15 -7.30 3.04
CA VAL A 227 12.36 -8.15 3.92
C VAL A 227 11.02 -8.44 3.26
N ALA A 228 10.74 -9.68 2.90
CA ALA A 228 9.48 -10.07 2.28
C ALA A 228 8.74 -11.08 3.16
N LEU A 229 7.52 -10.71 3.56
CA LEU A 229 6.65 -11.52 4.40
C LEU A 229 5.51 -12.07 3.54
N TYR A 230 5.34 -13.38 3.60
CA TYR A 230 4.34 -14.11 2.80
C TYR A 230 4.15 -13.54 1.39
N PRO A 231 5.26 -13.37 0.61
CA PRO A 231 5.19 -12.76 -0.69
C PRO A 231 4.36 -13.62 -1.64
N GLY A 232 3.44 -13.01 -2.37
CA GLY A 232 2.68 -13.69 -3.41
C GLY A 232 3.31 -13.54 -4.80
N HIS A 233 2.74 -14.24 -5.78
CA HIS A 233 2.99 -14.07 -7.21
C HIS A 233 4.44 -14.32 -7.69
N LEU A 234 5.30 -14.92 -6.89
CA LEU A 234 6.71 -15.16 -7.22
C LEU A 234 6.92 -16.47 -7.97
N ALA A 235 6.23 -17.55 -7.57
CA ALA A 235 6.32 -18.81 -8.26
C ALA A 235 5.67 -18.77 -9.66
N MET A 236 6.25 -19.48 -10.60
CA MET A 236 5.75 -19.54 -11.98
C MET A 236 4.42 -20.28 -12.03
N ARG A 237 3.41 -19.67 -12.66
CA ARG A 237 2.12 -20.34 -12.91
C ARG A 237 2.32 -21.63 -13.72
N GLY A 238 1.83 -22.74 -13.17
CA GLY A 238 1.94 -24.06 -13.79
C GLY A 238 3.21 -24.83 -13.43
N ASN A 239 4.20 -24.19 -12.80
CA ASN A 239 5.36 -24.87 -12.20
C ASN A 239 5.81 -24.13 -10.93
N LEU A 240 5.16 -24.41 -9.82
CA LEU A 240 5.40 -23.72 -8.55
C LEU A 240 6.81 -23.96 -7.95
N SER A 241 7.59 -24.89 -8.48
CA SER A 241 8.98 -25.08 -8.07
C SER A 241 9.95 -24.09 -8.71
N GLU A 242 9.50 -23.32 -9.70
CA GLU A 242 10.31 -22.33 -10.38
C GLU A 242 9.85 -20.92 -10.08
N LEU A 243 10.83 -20.03 -9.89
CA LEU A 243 10.60 -18.60 -9.76
C LEU A 243 10.19 -18.01 -11.12
N ASN A 244 9.24 -17.07 -11.08
CA ASN A 244 8.78 -16.33 -12.25
C ASN A 244 9.99 -15.73 -13.02
N PRO A 245 10.08 -15.94 -14.34
CA PRO A 245 11.19 -15.44 -15.16
C PRO A 245 11.45 -13.95 -15.01
N ASP A 246 10.41 -13.13 -14.83
CA ASP A 246 10.54 -11.68 -14.69
C ASP A 246 11.34 -11.26 -13.44
N ILE A 247 11.32 -12.06 -12.40
CA ILE A 247 12.16 -11.86 -11.22
C ILE A 247 13.48 -12.60 -11.38
N ARG A 248 13.43 -13.88 -11.77
CA ARG A 248 14.60 -14.77 -11.84
C ARG A 248 15.72 -14.23 -12.73
N THR A 249 15.40 -13.72 -13.91
CA THR A 249 16.40 -13.26 -14.88
C THR A 249 17.08 -11.95 -14.50
N HIS A 250 16.55 -11.24 -13.50
CA HIS A 250 17.08 -9.97 -13.00
C HIS A 250 17.81 -10.12 -11.65
N ILE A 251 17.91 -11.35 -11.12
CA ILE A 251 18.77 -11.60 -9.95
C ILE A 251 20.23 -11.48 -10.37
N THR A 252 20.95 -10.58 -9.74
CA THR A 252 22.38 -10.34 -9.97
C THR A 252 23.14 -10.34 -8.64
N ARG A 253 24.46 -10.27 -8.68
CA ARG A 253 25.27 -10.14 -7.46
C ARG A 253 25.03 -8.83 -6.69
N GLN A 254 24.33 -7.87 -7.28
CA GLN A 254 23.93 -6.62 -6.65
C GLN A 254 22.54 -6.68 -6.00
N THR A 255 21.80 -7.78 -6.22
CA THR A 255 20.55 -8.03 -5.49
C THR A 255 20.82 -7.98 -3.99
N PRO A 256 20.03 -7.25 -3.18
CA PRO A 256 20.32 -7.05 -1.77
C PRO A 256 20.20 -8.33 -0.94
N PRO A 257 20.87 -8.43 0.21
CA PRO A 257 20.57 -9.44 1.22
C PRO A 257 19.08 -9.44 1.53
N THR A 258 18.48 -10.63 1.61
CA THR A 258 17.03 -10.77 1.70
C THR A 258 16.63 -11.66 2.86
N PHE A 259 15.61 -11.23 3.62
CA PHE A 259 14.93 -12.01 4.67
C PHE A 259 13.55 -12.41 4.18
N LEU A 260 13.20 -13.68 4.36
CA LEU A 260 11.92 -14.25 3.95
C LEU A 260 11.21 -14.91 5.13
N ILE A 261 9.89 -14.78 5.19
CA ILE A 261 9.07 -15.52 6.13
C ILE A 261 7.75 -15.94 5.46
N GLN A 262 7.32 -17.18 5.72
CA GLN A 262 6.13 -17.77 5.13
C GLN A 262 5.54 -18.82 6.05
N ASP A 263 4.23 -19.05 5.94
CA ASP A 263 3.53 -20.16 6.55
C ASP A 263 3.14 -21.22 5.50
N GLU A 264 3.24 -22.51 5.86
CA GLU A 264 2.89 -23.60 4.95
C GLU A 264 1.38 -23.65 4.70
N ASP A 265 0.59 -23.32 5.72
CA ASP A 265 -0.88 -23.32 5.68
C ASP A 265 -1.48 -22.04 5.09
N ASP A 266 -0.66 -21.20 4.45
CA ASP A 266 -1.14 -20.02 3.72
C ASP A 266 -1.97 -20.45 2.50
N HIS A 267 -3.26 -20.11 2.52
CA HIS A 267 -4.21 -20.45 1.46
C HIS A 267 -4.39 -19.35 0.39
N VAL A 268 -3.75 -18.20 0.60
CA VAL A 268 -3.79 -17.06 -0.33
C VAL A 268 -2.60 -17.09 -1.26
N ASP A 269 -1.39 -17.12 -0.68
CA ASP A 269 -0.14 -17.20 -1.43
C ASP A 269 0.61 -18.49 -1.05
N ASN A 270 0.97 -19.24 -2.08
CA ASN A 270 1.55 -20.56 -1.89
C ASN A 270 2.97 -20.46 -1.31
N VAL A 271 3.31 -21.34 -0.37
CA VAL A 271 4.65 -21.41 0.23
C VAL A 271 5.78 -21.48 -0.80
N ASN A 272 5.51 -22.02 -1.98
CA ASN A 272 6.47 -22.07 -3.07
C ASN A 272 6.84 -20.69 -3.65
N ASP A 273 6.07 -19.65 -3.41
CA ASP A 273 6.45 -18.28 -3.77
C ASP A 273 7.75 -17.91 -3.04
N SER A 274 7.81 -18.11 -1.73
CA SER A 274 9.02 -17.88 -0.93
C SER A 274 10.13 -18.90 -1.21
N LEU A 275 9.80 -20.19 -1.34
CA LEU A 275 10.79 -21.25 -1.58
C LEU A 275 11.50 -21.08 -2.91
N SER A 276 10.79 -20.80 -4.00
CA SER A 276 11.39 -20.59 -5.32
C SER A 276 12.31 -19.35 -5.33
N TYR A 277 11.91 -18.29 -4.65
CA TYR A 277 12.73 -17.08 -4.53
C TYR A 277 13.98 -17.32 -3.67
N TYR A 278 13.84 -18.01 -2.53
CA TYR A 278 14.97 -18.42 -1.69
C TYR A 278 16.01 -19.21 -2.49
N VAL A 279 15.57 -20.24 -3.22
CA VAL A 279 16.45 -21.09 -4.03
C VAL A 279 17.17 -20.28 -5.11
N ALA A 280 16.47 -19.38 -5.78
CA ALA A 280 17.04 -18.52 -6.80
C ALA A 280 18.10 -17.56 -6.24
N LEU A 281 17.84 -16.91 -5.12
CA LEU A 281 18.81 -16.03 -4.43
C LEU A 281 20.05 -16.81 -3.98
N LYS A 282 19.85 -17.95 -3.33
CA LYS A 282 20.94 -18.82 -2.88
C LYS A 282 21.83 -19.26 -4.04
N ASN A 283 21.23 -19.69 -5.16
CA ASN A 283 21.98 -20.13 -6.35
C ASN A 283 22.77 -18.98 -7.00
N ALA A 284 22.29 -17.74 -6.87
CA ALA A 284 22.99 -16.55 -7.33
C ALA A 284 24.08 -16.06 -6.34
N GLY A 285 24.23 -16.72 -5.17
CA GLY A 285 25.19 -16.35 -4.14
C GLY A 285 24.80 -15.11 -3.32
N ILE A 286 23.52 -14.77 -3.29
CA ILE A 286 22.99 -13.67 -2.50
C ILE A 286 22.72 -14.16 -1.08
N PRO A 287 23.16 -13.43 -0.02
CA PRO A 287 22.81 -13.74 1.35
C PRO A 287 21.28 -13.73 1.52
N VAL A 288 20.74 -14.84 1.97
CA VAL A 288 19.30 -15.01 2.20
C VAL A 288 19.05 -15.79 3.47
N GLU A 289 18.16 -15.28 4.32
CA GLU A 289 17.65 -15.96 5.49
C GLU A 289 16.16 -16.20 5.31
N MET A 290 15.68 -17.40 5.66
CA MET A 290 14.26 -17.76 5.52
C MET A 290 13.78 -18.51 6.75
N HIS A 291 12.60 -18.13 7.25
CA HIS A 291 11.88 -18.82 8.29
C HIS A 291 10.55 -19.34 7.74
N LEU A 292 10.32 -20.64 7.91
CA LEU A 292 9.12 -21.32 7.46
C LEU A 292 8.39 -21.92 8.65
N TYR A 293 7.11 -21.65 8.79
CA TYR A 293 6.27 -22.17 9.86
C TYR A 293 5.17 -23.06 9.28
N ALA A 294 4.78 -24.07 10.05
CA ALA A 294 3.72 -24.98 9.63
C ALA A 294 2.33 -24.35 9.68
N GLN A 295 2.15 -23.34 10.54
CA GLN A 295 0.86 -22.71 10.77
C GLN A 295 1.00 -21.22 11.08
N GLY A 296 0.06 -20.42 10.56
CA GLY A 296 -0.03 -18.99 10.78
C GLY A 296 -0.97 -18.33 9.78
N GLY A 297 -1.12 -18.95 8.62
CA GLY A 297 -1.98 -18.47 7.53
C GLY A 297 -1.42 -17.24 6.81
N HIS A 298 -2.31 -16.40 6.34
CA HIS A 298 -1.97 -15.19 5.58
C HIS A 298 -2.32 -13.91 6.35
N ALA A 299 -1.67 -12.79 6.01
CA ALA A 299 -1.98 -11.44 6.50
C ALA A 299 -1.99 -11.30 8.04
N PHE A 300 -1.03 -11.92 8.74
CA PHE A 300 -0.92 -11.78 10.19
C PHE A 300 -0.32 -10.43 10.62
N GLY A 301 0.41 -9.73 9.77
CA GLY A 301 1.07 -8.44 10.07
C GLY A 301 1.96 -8.52 11.32
N LEU A 302 1.81 -7.53 12.22
CA LEU A 302 2.47 -7.52 13.55
C LEU A 302 1.55 -7.99 14.67
N ARG A 303 0.28 -8.26 14.39
CA ARG A 303 -0.72 -8.57 15.43
C ARG A 303 -0.46 -9.93 16.01
N ARG A 304 -0.22 -9.97 17.32
CA ARG A 304 0.10 -11.21 18.03
C ARG A 304 -1.06 -12.18 18.03
N THR A 305 -0.78 -13.41 17.62
CA THR A 305 -1.67 -14.56 17.69
C THR A 305 -1.02 -15.67 18.53
N LYS A 306 -1.67 -16.84 18.63
CA LYS A 306 -1.08 -18.04 19.27
C LYS A 306 0.06 -18.66 18.44
N PHE A 307 0.19 -18.29 17.17
CA PHE A 307 1.16 -18.89 16.25
C PHE A 307 2.55 -18.25 16.37
N PRO A 308 3.62 -19.07 16.40
CA PRO A 308 4.99 -18.58 16.56
C PRO A 308 5.42 -17.59 15.48
N VAL A 309 4.90 -17.69 14.27
CA VAL A 309 5.23 -16.80 13.16
C VAL A 309 5.03 -15.33 13.54
N THR A 310 4.04 -14.99 14.37
CA THR A 310 3.80 -13.59 14.78
C THR A 310 4.90 -13.00 15.69
N ALA A 311 5.97 -13.76 15.99
CA ALA A 311 7.20 -13.26 16.61
C ALA A 311 8.26 -12.81 15.60
N TRP A 312 7.95 -12.78 14.32
CA TRP A 312 8.84 -12.43 13.23
C TRP A 312 9.61 -11.09 13.39
N PRO A 313 9.05 -10.04 14.02
CA PRO A 313 9.79 -8.79 14.17
C PRO A 313 11.13 -8.97 14.90
N GLN A 314 11.16 -9.86 15.90
CA GLN A 314 12.38 -10.19 16.64
C GLN A 314 13.44 -10.85 15.74
N LEU A 315 13.02 -11.69 14.81
CA LEU A 315 13.93 -12.35 13.87
C LEU A 315 14.53 -11.34 12.89
N VAL A 316 13.72 -10.42 12.37
CA VAL A 316 14.21 -9.34 11.51
C VAL A 316 15.18 -8.43 12.24
N GLU A 317 14.91 -8.06 13.52
CA GLU A 317 15.83 -7.27 14.33
C GLU A 317 17.19 -7.97 14.47
N THR A 318 17.18 -9.26 14.83
CA THR A 318 18.40 -10.06 14.94
C THR A 318 19.15 -10.12 13.60
N TRP A 319 18.42 -10.40 12.52
CA TRP A 319 19.02 -10.46 11.19
C TRP A 319 19.62 -9.12 10.74
N LEU A 320 18.98 -7.99 11.01
CA LEU A 320 19.53 -6.65 10.72
C LEU A 320 20.85 -6.41 11.48
N GLY A 321 21.01 -6.94 12.69
CA GLY A 321 22.28 -6.97 13.41
C GLY A 321 23.34 -7.79 12.66
N THR A 322 23.02 -9.03 12.27
CA THR A 322 23.95 -9.93 11.57
C THR A 322 24.47 -9.38 10.25
N ILE A 323 23.66 -8.60 9.52
CA ILE A 323 24.08 -7.95 8.27
C ILE A 323 24.67 -6.54 8.48
N GLY A 324 24.86 -6.09 9.73
CA GLY A 324 25.51 -4.83 10.09
C GLY A 324 24.68 -3.57 9.82
N MET A 325 23.36 -3.69 9.65
CA MET A 325 22.49 -2.53 9.48
C MET A 325 22.24 -1.79 10.78
N ILE A 326 22.03 -2.53 11.88
CA ILE A 326 21.92 -1.98 13.24
C ILE A 326 23.05 -2.52 14.12
N ALA A 327 23.37 -1.82 15.20
CA ALA A 327 24.29 -2.36 16.21
C ALA A 327 23.64 -3.53 16.96
N GLU A 328 24.42 -4.55 17.26
CA GLU A 328 24.02 -5.68 18.11
C GLU A 328 23.67 -5.24 19.54
#